data_11a51965ecba36b09271634be4738599
#
_entry.id   11a51965ecba36b09271634be4738599
#
_cell.length_a   1.000
_cell.length_b   1.000
_cell.length_c   1.000
_cell.angle_alpha   90.00
_cell.angle_beta   90.00
_cell.angle_gamma   90.00
#
_symmetry.space_group_name_H-M   'P 1'
#
loop_
_entity.id
_entity.type
_entity.pdbx_description
1 polymer ?
#
loop_
_entity_poly.entity_id
_entity_poly.type
_entity_poly.pdbx_seq_one_letter_code
_entity_poly.pdbx_strand_id
1 'polypeptide(L)'
;MGVPKFYSWLRSKNREYRGIIQRSVPATVSSLSIDMNGLLHQVAQLVFSYGSLADENRMNILATLTEEELYADYFATLSTEIMNLLTQVAPKDILILAVDGVAPLAKINQQRARRFTSSPTPFFNSNVISPGTDFMFRVDDFLRTWIENNVAILPPQIIYSSHMVPGEAEQKIFDFFRENSLPGSHCISGLDADLVVLSLTVPSNMLVIRQDITDIVSVRNLKEFLYSVMRQETAVPDFIYLSFLLGNDFLPNSPAMDDLPNALDALLDAYARIGKPLTNRLQVNLPVLKEILSLLPEKDMVFTQVARSTNAPPGIISHRNVVTRAGIKSMPDLNMSTYSAFWYKQALGPRALEDVATKLLGRKPFPVTQARIQDMAKKYLAGMNWISLYYYGADLNLAWFYPYHYAPLLQDLIQAEPDGELAYFPNDADPITSSFLNVPQQLTSIMPATSLAIIPEEMRELVFTNLLDEFPQEVIIEEKIGGAAWHKKVLLPFLDERRLIVNTPPFTPQRIAQFQPDNELRIIREVERVTLSPPSTRGRGQRGSFRGRGGGLPPRGGRGRGSFRGRGRGQQWVSKAQ
;
A
#
# COMPACT_ATOMS: atom_id res chain seq x y z
N MET A 1 -4.86 -3.49 -3.71
CA MET A 1 -6.25 -3.11 -3.37
C MET A 1 -6.32 -1.80 -2.60
N GLY A 2 -5.41 -1.47 -1.73
CA GLY A 2 -5.35 -0.19 -1.04
C GLY A 2 -6.68 0.30 -0.46
N VAL A 3 -6.78 1.60 -0.15
CA VAL A 3 -7.97 2.21 0.47
C VAL A 3 -9.16 2.20 -0.52
N PRO A 4 -10.26 1.45 -0.27
CA PRO A 4 -11.38 1.32 -1.21
C PRO A 4 -12.03 2.67 -1.51
N LYS A 5 -12.38 2.96 -2.77
CA LYS A 5 -13.02 4.22 -3.21
C LYS A 5 -12.22 5.52 -2.96
N PHE A 6 -10.97 5.43 -2.47
CA PHE A 6 -10.13 6.61 -2.22
C PHE A 6 -9.95 7.47 -3.48
N TYR A 7 -9.76 6.81 -4.63
CA TYR A 7 -9.63 7.51 -5.90
C TYR A 7 -10.92 8.25 -6.32
N SER A 8 -12.10 7.71 -6.01
CA SER A 8 -13.37 8.40 -6.24
C SER A 8 -13.47 9.67 -5.39
N TRP A 9 -12.95 9.62 -4.15
CA TRP A 9 -12.85 10.80 -3.29
C TRP A 9 -11.89 11.84 -3.89
N LEU A 10 -10.70 11.45 -4.35
CA LEU A 10 -9.77 12.35 -5.04
C LEU A 10 -10.41 13.02 -6.25
N ARG A 11 -11.16 12.28 -7.05
CA ARG A 11 -11.92 12.85 -8.19
C ARG A 11 -12.98 13.87 -7.74
N SER A 12 -13.63 13.65 -6.62
CA SER A 12 -14.58 14.63 -6.07
C SER A 12 -13.85 15.90 -5.64
N LYS A 13 -12.71 15.76 -4.93
CA LYS A 13 -11.91 16.89 -4.46
C LYS A 13 -11.23 17.65 -5.61
N ASN A 14 -10.90 17.00 -6.70
CA ASN A 14 -10.39 17.67 -7.90
C ASN A 14 -11.40 18.64 -8.55
N ARG A 15 -12.70 18.53 -8.25
CA ARG A 15 -13.70 19.51 -8.66
C ARG A 15 -13.63 20.79 -7.82
N GLU A 16 -13.27 20.66 -6.55
CA GLU A 16 -13.13 21.75 -5.59
C GLU A 16 -11.73 22.39 -5.67
N TYR A 17 -10.70 21.58 -5.74
CA TYR A 17 -9.29 21.98 -5.87
C TYR A 17 -8.69 21.40 -7.14
N ARG A 18 -8.68 22.21 -8.20
CA ARG A 18 -8.22 21.78 -9.53
C ARG A 18 -6.74 21.40 -9.54
N GLY A 19 -6.42 20.32 -10.23
CA GLY A 19 -5.05 19.88 -10.47
C GLY A 19 -4.56 18.76 -9.57
N ILE A 20 -5.38 18.27 -8.62
CA ILE A 20 -5.07 17.02 -7.89
C ILE A 20 -4.98 15.88 -8.91
N ILE A 21 -5.90 15.84 -9.89
CA ILE A 21 -5.85 14.90 -11.00
C ILE A 21 -5.48 15.65 -12.27
N GLN A 22 -4.44 15.19 -12.95
CA GLN A 22 -3.89 15.73 -14.18
C GLN A 22 -4.10 14.75 -15.34
N ARG A 23 -4.15 15.26 -16.57
CA ARG A 23 -4.38 14.47 -17.79
C ARG A 23 -3.13 14.28 -18.64
N SER A 24 -1.99 14.71 -18.15
CA SER A 24 -0.70 14.58 -18.85
C SER A 24 0.43 14.66 -17.85
N VAL A 25 1.51 13.98 -18.15
CA VAL A 25 2.77 14.14 -17.43
C VAL A 25 3.40 15.50 -17.72
N PRO A 26 4.21 16.07 -16.82
CA PRO A 26 5.02 17.25 -17.10
C PRO A 26 5.97 17.04 -18.29
N ALA A 27 6.35 18.10 -18.96
CA ALA A 27 7.30 18.06 -20.09
C ALA A 27 8.67 17.47 -19.71
N THR A 28 8.99 17.44 -18.41
CA THR A 28 10.22 16.85 -17.89
C THR A 28 9.90 15.99 -16.69
N VAL A 29 10.18 14.69 -16.82
CA VAL A 29 10.08 13.69 -15.75
C VAL A 29 11.47 13.12 -15.51
N SER A 30 11.93 13.14 -14.27
CA SER A 30 13.26 12.62 -13.89
C SER A 30 13.27 11.11 -13.78
N SER A 31 12.23 10.50 -13.23
CA SER A 31 12.19 9.05 -13.08
C SER A 31 10.81 8.45 -13.37
N LEU A 32 10.84 7.19 -13.78
CA LEU A 32 9.68 6.29 -13.81
C LEU A 32 9.97 5.10 -12.91
N SER A 33 9.10 4.85 -11.95
CA SER A 33 9.07 3.64 -11.14
C SER A 33 7.84 2.82 -11.52
N ILE A 34 7.99 1.51 -11.68
CA ILE A 34 6.88 0.61 -11.99
C ILE A 34 6.76 -0.42 -10.87
N ASP A 35 5.59 -0.42 -10.21
CA ASP A 35 5.15 -1.56 -9.42
C ASP A 35 4.76 -2.68 -10.38
N MET A 36 5.68 -3.64 -10.53
CA MET A 36 5.57 -4.68 -11.55
C MET A 36 4.43 -5.64 -11.26
N ASN A 37 4.05 -5.89 -10.01
CA ASN A 37 3.03 -6.89 -9.70
C ASN A 37 1.67 -6.56 -10.30
N GLY A 38 1.26 -5.30 -10.26
CA GLY A 38 0.07 -4.82 -10.95
C GLY A 38 0.11 -5.10 -12.44
N LEU A 39 1.23 -4.80 -13.09
CA LEU A 39 1.45 -5.00 -14.52
C LEU A 39 1.51 -6.49 -14.88
N LEU A 40 2.23 -7.33 -14.10
CA LEU A 40 2.29 -8.78 -14.30
C LEU A 40 0.91 -9.42 -14.28
N HIS A 41 0.06 -9.06 -13.31
CA HIS A 41 -1.31 -9.54 -13.24
C HIS A 41 -2.17 -9.04 -14.40
N GLN A 42 -2.04 -7.78 -14.82
CA GLN A 42 -2.79 -7.22 -15.94
C GLN A 42 -2.45 -7.92 -17.25
N VAL A 43 -1.15 -8.10 -17.53
CA VAL A 43 -0.66 -8.83 -18.72
C VAL A 43 -1.15 -10.29 -18.69
N ALA A 44 -1.10 -10.94 -17.52
CA ALA A 44 -1.61 -12.31 -17.38
C ALA A 44 -3.12 -12.39 -17.68
N GLN A 45 -3.93 -11.46 -17.18
CA GLN A 45 -5.37 -11.42 -17.51
C GLN A 45 -5.62 -11.25 -19.01
N LEU A 46 -4.83 -10.39 -19.66
CA LEU A 46 -4.96 -10.13 -21.10
C LEU A 46 -4.55 -11.35 -21.93
N VAL A 47 -3.38 -11.90 -21.67
CA VAL A 47 -2.81 -13.01 -22.48
C VAL A 47 -3.56 -14.31 -22.25
N PHE A 48 -3.81 -14.67 -20.98
CA PHE A 48 -4.49 -15.93 -20.60
C PHE A 48 -6.02 -15.79 -20.51
N SER A 49 -6.59 -14.64 -20.88
CA SER A 49 -8.03 -14.40 -21.03
C SER A 49 -8.84 -14.77 -19.79
N TYR A 50 -8.60 -14.13 -18.66
CA TYR A 50 -9.36 -14.37 -17.43
C TYR A 50 -9.69 -13.07 -16.67
N GLY A 51 -10.49 -13.19 -15.61
CA GLY A 51 -10.87 -12.05 -14.78
C GLY A 51 -11.66 -10.99 -15.52
N SER A 52 -11.30 -9.73 -15.37
CA SER A 52 -12.00 -8.60 -16.02
C SER A 52 -11.68 -8.45 -17.51
N LEU A 53 -10.66 -9.11 -18.00
CA LEU A 53 -10.20 -9.08 -19.40
C LEU A 53 -10.46 -10.39 -20.14
N ALA A 54 -11.36 -11.23 -19.63
CA ALA A 54 -11.75 -12.47 -20.29
C ALA A 54 -12.41 -12.21 -21.64
N ASP A 55 -11.98 -12.92 -22.69
CA ASP A 55 -12.48 -12.86 -24.06
C ASP A 55 -12.66 -14.29 -24.62
N GLU A 56 -13.87 -14.63 -25.06
CA GLU A 56 -14.21 -15.97 -25.56
C GLU A 56 -13.41 -16.34 -26.83
N ASN A 57 -13.16 -15.39 -27.73
CA ASN A 57 -12.39 -15.63 -28.94
C ASN A 57 -10.93 -15.95 -28.57
N ARG A 58 -10.38 -15.23 -27.61
CA ARG A 58 -9.03 -15.48 -27.10
C ARG A 58 -8.93 -16.86 -26.46
N MET A 59 -9.91 -17.27 -25.66
CA MET A 59 -9.91 -18.62 -25.04
C MET A 59 -9.87 -19.74 -26.07
N ASN A 60 -10.53 -19.61 -27.21
CA ASN A 60 -10.48 -20.59 -28.28
C ASN A 60 -9.05 -20.70 -28.91
N ILE A 61 -8.36 -19.57 -29.03
CA ILE A 61 -6.97 -19.52 -29.50
C ILE A 61 -6.03 -20.19 -28.49
N LEU A 62 -6.19 -19.86 -27.19
CA LEU A 62 -5.36 -20.43 -26.12
C LEU A 62 -5.38 -21.96 -26.10
N ALA A 63 -6.50 -22.58 -26.42
CA ALA A 63 -6.65 -24.03 -26.48
C ALA A 63 -5.80 -24.70 -27.59
N THR A 64 -5.24 -23.92 -28.52
CA THR A 64 -4.41 -24.42 -29.64
C THR A 64 -2.92 -24.17 -29.45
N LEU A 65 -2.56 -23.37 -28.43
CA LEU A 65 -1.16 -22.98 -28.19
C LEU A 65 -0.47 -23.93 -27.19
N THR A 66 0.82 -24.11 -27.35
CA THR A 66 1.67 -24.78 -26.38
C THR A 66 1.99 -23.86 -25.19
N GLU A 67 2.48 -24.42 -24.09
CA GLU A 67 2.89 -23.65 -22.92
C GLU A 67 3.99 -22.64 -23.27
N GLU A 68 4.96 -23.04 -24.09
CA GLU A 68 6.06 -22.18 -24.55
C GLU A 68 5.55 -21.00 -25.39
N GLU A 69 4.59 -21.23 -26.28
CA GLU A 69 3.96 -20.16 -27.07
C GLU A 69 3.18 -19.19 -26.19
N LEU A 70 2.47 -19.70 -25.17
CA LEU A 70 1.74 -18.87 -24.20
C LEU A 70 2.70 -17.97 -23.40
N TYR A 71 3.83 -18.51 -22.93
CA TYR A 71 4.82 -17.69 -22.22
C TYR A 71 5.54 -16.71 -23.16
N ALA A 72 5.83 -17.09 -24.40
CA ALA A 72 6.39 -16.17 -25.38
C ALA A 72 5.46 -14.98 -25.64
N ASP A 73 4.15 -15.21 -25.77
CA ASP A 73 3.15 -14.16 -25.93
C ASP A 73 3.04 -13.28 -24.67
N TYR A 74 3.10 -13.90 -23.47
CA TYR A 74 3.12 -13.18 -22.21
C TYR A 74 4.31 -12.22 -22.12
N PHE A 75 5.51 -12.67 -22.38
CA PHE A 75 6.71 -11.84 -22.30
C PHE A 75 6.79 -10.77 -23.38
N ALA A 76 6.32 -11.07 -24.60
CA ALA A 76 6.20 -10.07 -25.67
C ALA A 76 5.22 -8.95 -25.31
N THR A 77 4.08 -9.32 -24.71
CA THR A 77 3.09 -8.36 -24.23
C THR A 77 3.65 -7.55 -23.06
N LEU A 78 4.32 -8.18 -22.11
CA LEU A 78 4.96 -7.50 -20.98
C LEU A 78 5.99 -6.47 -21.44
N SER A 79 6.85 -6.85 -22.40
CA SER A 79 7.81 -5.93 -23.03
C SER A 79 7.11 -4.72 -23.65
N THR A 80 6.02 -4.97 -24.38
CA THR A 80 5.23 -3.91 -25.04
C THR A 80 4.67 -2.93 -24.02
N GLU A 81 4.09 -3.42 -22.92
CA GLU A 81 3.49 -2.57 -21.89
C GLU A 81 4.55 -1.74 -21.14
N ILE A 82 5.72 -2.33 -20.82
CA ILE A 82 6.84 -1.57 -20.23
C ILE A 82 7.30 -0.46 -21.21
N MET A 83 7.47 -0.78 -22.49
CA MET A 83 7.89 0.20 -23.50
C MET A 83 6.84 1.29 -23.74
N ASN A 84 5.55 0.97 -23.66
CA ASN A 84 4.47 1.92 -23.73
C ASN A 84 4.57 2.95 -22.58
N LEU A 85 4.74 2.50 -21.34
CA LEU A 85 4.93 3.39 -20.19
C LEU A 85 6.18 4.25 -20.33
N LEU A 86 7.31 3.67 -20.75
CA LEU A 86 8.55 4.41 -20.99
C LEU A 86 8.38 5.49 -22.07
N THR A 87 7.71 5.17 -23.15
CA THR A 87 7.46 6.12 -24.26
C THR A 87 6.55 7.25 -23.82
N GLN A 88 5.52 6.95 -23.05
CA GLN A 88 4.53 7.93 -22.60
C GLN A 88 5.07 8.86 -21.51
N VAL A 89 5.89 8.35 -20.60
CA VAL A 89 6.47 9.12 -19.48
C VAL A 89 7.78 9.80 -19.88
N ALA A 90 8.58 9.15 -20.70
CA ALA A 90 9.91 9.58 -21.17
C ALA A 90 10.85 10.03 -20.03
N PRO A 91 11.11 9.15 -19.03
CA PRO A 91 11.97 9.48 -17.89
C PRO A 91 13.40 9.76 -18.35
N LYS A 92 14.03 10.83 -17.78
CA LYS A 92 15.36 11.28 -18.24
C LYS A 92 16.51 10.62 -17.49
N ASP A 93 16.32 10.35 -16.19
CA ASP A 93 17.44 10.03 -15.32
C ASP A 93 17.37 8.60 -14.79
N ILE A 94 16.20 8.14 -14.33
CA ILE A 94 16.08 6.88 -13.58
C ILE A 94 14.88 6.06 -14.06
N LEU A 95 15.09 4.74 -14.20
CA LEU A 95 14.05 3.71 -14.31
C LEU A 95 14.15 2.77 -13.11
N ILE A 96 13.06 2.56 -12.39
CA ILE A 96 12.96 1.58 -11.31
C ILE A 96 11.90 0.55 -11.68
N LEU A 97 12.29 -0.74 -11.71
CA LEU A 97 11.39 -1.87 -11.87
C LEU A 97 11.44 -2.67 -10.57
N ALA A 98 10.34 -2.72 -9.83
CA ALA A 98 10.28 -3.43 -8.57
C ALA A 98 9.20 -4.51 -8.60
N VAL A 99 9.57 -5.72 -8.17
CA VAL A 99 8.70 -6.89 -8.07
C VAL A 99 8.53 -7.24 -6.60
N ASP A 100 7.34 -7.66 -6.15
CA ASP A 100 7.12 -8.11 -4.78
C ASP A 100 8.07 -9.25 -4.41
N GLY A 101 8.70 -9.10 -3.27
CA GLY A 101 9.44 -10.15 -2.58
C GLY A 101 8.65 -10.65 -1.36
N VAL A 102 9.39 -11.19 -0.38
CA VAL A 102 8.80 -11.62 0.89
C VAL A 102 8.26 -10.42 1.66
N ALA A 103 6.98 -10.49 2.03
CA ALA A 103 6.25 -9.42 2.69
C ALA A 103 6.19 -9.61 4.23
N PRO A 104 5.85 -8.58 5.01
CA PRO A 104 5.53 -8.72 6.44
C PRO A 104 4.35 -9.65 6.69
N LEU A 105 4.27 -10.26 7.89
CA LEU A 105 3.22 -11.21 8.24
C LEU A 105 1.80 -10.63 8.11
N ALA A 106 1.63 -9.34 8.41
CA ALA A 106 0.37 -8.64 8.21
C ALA A 106 -0.09 -8.68 6.74
N LYS A 107 0.82 -8.48 5.78
CA LYS A 107 0.52 -8.57 4.33
C LYS A 107 0.33 -10.02 3.90
N ILE A 108 1.08 -10.96 4.46
CA ILE A 108 0.91 -12.40 4.19
C ILE A 108 -0.52 -12.83 4.51
N ASN A 109 -1.08 -12.44 5.65
CA ASN A 109 -2.46 -12.75 6.01
C ASN A 109 -3.48 -12.17 5.00
N GLN A 110 -3.26 -10.96 4.49
CA GLN A 110 -4.07 -10.37 3.43
C GLN A 110 -3.92 -11.12 2.10
N GLN A 111 -2.69 -11.50 1.73
CA GLN A 111 -2.42 -12.30 0.53
C GLN A 111 -3.09 -13.69 0.62
N ARG A 112 -3.09 -14.33 1.79
CA ARG A 112 -3.84 -15.58 2.04
C ARG A 112 -5.30 -15.41 1.69
N ALA A 113 -5.97 -14.39 2.23
CA ALA A 113 -7.40 -14.14 1.97
C ALA A 113 -7.69 -14.01 0.47
N ARG A 114 -6.83 -13.34 -0.30
CA ARG A 114 -6.99 -13.21 -1.76
C ARG A 114 -6.82 -14.55 -2.49
N ARG A 115 -5.76 -15.30 -2.18
CA ARG A 115 -5.41 -16.53 -2.89
C ARG A 115 -6.33 -17.69 -2.57
N PHE A 116 -6.84 -17.77 -1.36
CA PHE A 116 -7.79 -18.80 -0.95
C PHE A 116 -9.19 -18.61 -1.60
N THR A 117 -9.48 -17.44 -2.14
CA THR A 117 -10.71 -17.17 -2.93
C THR A 117 -10.47 -17.17 -4.44
N SER A 118 -9.23 -17.32 -4.87
CA SER A 118 -8.85 -17.41 -6.27
C SER A 118 -9.04 -18.84 -6.79
N SER A 119 -9.58 -18.95 -7.99
CA SER A 119 -9.68 -20.25 -8.68
C SER A 119 -8.75 -20.26 -9.88
N PRO A 120 -7.98 -21.34 -10.07
CA PRO A 120 -7.21 -21.52 -11.29
C PRO A 120 -8.12 -21.54 -12.52
N THR A 121 -7.64 -20.99 -13.63
CA THR A 121 -8.29 -21.11 -14.93
C THR A 121 -7.68 -22.31 -15.69
N PRO A 122 -8.31 -22.77 -16.79
CA PRO A 122 -7.75 -23.88 -17.58
C PRO A 122 -6.35 -23.61 -18.13
N PHE A 123 -6.00 -22.33 -18.36
CA PHE A 123 -4.75 -21.95 -19.02
C PHE A 123 -3.74 -21.31 -18.07
N PHE A 124 -4.17 -20.82 -16.91
CA PHE A 124 -3.28 -20.11 -16.00
C PHE A 124 -3.79 -20.11 -14.55
N ASN A 125 -2.88 -20.34 -13.63
CA ASN A 125 -3.12 -20.16 -12.20
C ASN A 125 -2.42 -18.88 -11.72
N SER A 126 -3.19 -17.81 -11.49
CA SER A 126 -2.65 -16.50 -11.07
C SER A 126 -1.83 -16.55 -9.78
N ASN A 127 -1.96 -17.62 -8.98
CA ASN A 127 -1.16 -17.83 -7.77
C ASN A 127 0.32 -18.07 -8.07
N VAL A 128 0.70 -18.42 -9.32
CA VAL A 128 2.11 -18.52 -9.72
C VAL A 128 2.82 -17.15 -9.73
N ILE A 129 2.08 -16.04 -9.77
CA ILE A 129 2.64 -14.68 -9.57
C ILE A 129 2.87 -14.49 -8.07
N SER A 130 3.87 -15.17 -7.55
CA SER A 130 4.28 -15.18 -6.14
C SER A 130 5.78 -15.42 -6.03
N PRO A 131 6.48 -14.75 -5.10
CA PRO A 131 7.92 -14.93 -4.94
C PRO A 131 8.31 -16.41 -4.82
N GLY A 132 9.34 -16.84 -5.56
CA GLY A 132 9.91 -18.18 -5.49
C GLY A 132 9.24 -19.25 -6.35
N THR A 133 8.26 -18.91 -7.18
CA THR A 133 7.69 -19.83 -8.16
C THR A 133 8.55 -19.91 -9.42
N ASP A 134 8.47 -21.04 -10.15
CA ASP A 134 9.16 -21.20 -11.43
C ASP A 134 8.75 -20.10 -12.44
N PHE A 135 7.49 -19.70 -12.41
CA PHE A 135 7.01 -18.58 -13.23
C PHE A 135 7.75 -17.28 -12.90
N MET A 136 7.93 -16.96 -11.63
CA MET A 136 8.62 -15.73 -11.23
C MET A 136 10.12 -15.78 -11.50
N PHE A 137 10.76 -16.94 -11.47
CA PHE A 137 12.13 -17.07 -11.96
C PHE A 137 12.24 -16.80 -13.46
N ARG A 138 11.29 -17.30 -14.27
CA ARG A 138 11.21 -16.96 -15.71
C ARG A 138 10.98 -15.46 -15.94
N VAL A 139 10.16 -14.81 -15.11
CA VAL A 139 9.96 -13.35 -15.15
C VAL A 139 11.25 -12.60 -14.82
N ASP A 140 12.00 -13.06 -13.82
CA ASP A 140 13.29 -12.46 -13.43
C ASP A 140 14.32 -12.57 -14.56
N ASP A 141 14.50 -13.76 -15.13
CA ASP A 141 15.40 -13.99 -16.26
C ASP A 141 15.02 -13.13 -17.47
N PHE A 142 13.71 -13.04 -17.76
CA PHE A 142 13.21 -12.20 -18.84
C PHE A 142 13.54 -10.72 -18.58
N LEU A 143 13.25 -10.18 -17.40
CA LEU A 143 13.46 -8.77 -17.09
C LEU A 143 14.94 -8.40 -17.10
N ARG A 144 15.83 -9.25 -16.59
CA ARG A 144 17.28 -9.04 -16.66
C ARG A 144 17.76 -8.99 -18.12
N THR A 145 17.38 -9.99 -18.93
CA THR A 145 17.70 -10.03 -20.36
C THR A 145 17.10 -8.84 -21.12
N TRP A 146 15.85 -8.46 -20.79
CA TRP A 146 15.20 -7.31 -21.40
C TRP A 146 15.94 -6.00 -21.09
N ILE A 147 16.39 -5.79 -19.84
CA ILE A 147 17.18 -4.63 -19.43
C ILE A 147 18.49 -4.58 -20.22
N GLU A 148 19.23 -5.70 -20.29
CA GLU A 148 20.50 -5.79 -21.02
C GLU A 148 20.32 -5.45 -22.51
N ASN A 149 19.31 -6.01 -23.14
CA ASN A 149 19.02 -5.79 -24.56
C ASN A 149 18.57 -4.35 -24.89
N ASN A 150 17.97 -3.65 -23.92
CA ASN A 150 17.43 -2.31 -24.11
C ASN A 150 18.25 -1.21 -23.42
N VAL A 151 19.39 -1.54 -22.79
CA VAL A 151 20.17 -0.61 -22.00
C VAL A 151 20.51 0.69 -22.73
N ALA A 152 20.70 0.65 -24.06
CA ALA A 152 21.07 1.81 -24.87
C ALA A 152 19.97 2.89 -24.97
N ILE A 153 18.70 2.50 -24.84
CA ILE A 153 17.53 3.39 -24.98
C ILE A 153 16.88 3.70 -23.63
N LEU A 154 17.22 2.96 -22.57
CA LEU A 154 16.72 3.18 -21.22
C LEU A 154 17.41 4.39 -20.56
N PRO A 155 16.84 4.97 -19.48
CA PRO A 155 17.49 5.99 -18.68
C PRO A 155 18.89 5.58 -18.19
N PRO A 156 19.79 6.55 -17.92
CA PRO A 156 21.17 6.23 -17.54
C PRO A 156 21.29 5.46 -16.21
N GLN A 157 20.36 5.63 -15.31
CA GLN A 157 20.28 4.82 -14.08
C GLN A 157 19.09 3.87 -14.15
N ILE A 158 19.37 2.58 -13.97
CA ILE A 158 18.35 1.53 -13.92
C ILE A 158 18.51 0.79 -12.60
N ILE A 159 17.40 0.62 -11.90
CA ILE A 159 17.30 -0.15 -10.66
C ILE A 159 16.25 -1.23 -10.90
N TYR A 160 16.66 -2.49 -10.75
CA TYR A 160 15.76 -3.62 -10.82
C TYR A 160 15.81 -4.40 -9.52
N SER A 161 14.68 -4.50 -8.84
CA SER A 161 14.51 -5.24 -7.59
C SER A 161 13.61 -6.44 -7.85
N SER A 162 14.21 -7.64 -7.85
CA SER A 162 13.54 -8.89 -8.18
C SER A 162 12.62 -9.40 -7.06
N HIS A 163 11.86 -10.46 -7.36
CA HIS A 163 11.03 -11.17 -6.38
C HIS A 163 11.83 -11.87 -5.25
N MET A 164 13.16 -11.98 -5.40
CA MET A 164 14.05 -12.54 -4.39
C MET A 164 14.62 -11.47 -3.42
N VAL A 165 14.42 -10.19 -3.72
CA VAL A 165 14.72 -9.08 -2.80
C VAL A 165 13.54 -8.93 -1.85
N PRO A 166 13.71 -9.06 -0.52
CA PRO A 166 12.60 -8.94 0.44
C PRO A 166 11.90 -7.58 0.39
N GLY A 167 10.62 -7.57 0.73
CA GLY A 167 9.76 -6.38 0.75
C GLY A 167 8.80 -6.29 -0.42
N GLU A 168 7.72 -5.54 -0.23
CA GLU A 168 6.72 -5.23 -1.27
C GLU A 168 7.32 -4.26 -2.30
N ALA A 169 6.90 -4.34 -3.55
CA ALA A 169 7.42 -3.51 -4.66
C ALA A 169 7.32 -2.02 -4.35
N GLU A 170 6.16 -1.57 -3.84
CA GLU A 170 5.96 -0.18 -3.45
C GLU A 170 6.91 0.26 -2.34
N GLN A 171 7.16 -0.56 -1.31
CA GLN A 171 8.08 -0.20 -0.23
C GLN A 171 9.51 -0.05 -0.74
N LYS A 172 9.99 -0.96 -1.59
CA LYS A 172 11.31 -0.87 -2.22
C LYS A 172 11.48 0.42 -3.02
N ILE A 173 10.42 0.83 -3.76
CA ILE A 173 10.42 2.09 -4.52
C ILE A 173 10.47 3.28 -3.55
N PHE A 174 9.63 3.30 -2.52
CA PHE A 174 9.59 4.44 -1.60
C PHE A 174 10.79 4.50 -0.66
N ASP A 175 11.42 3.37 -0.30
CA ASP A 175 12.70 3.35 0.41
C ASP A 175 13.78 4.08 -0.38
N PHE A 176 13.87 3.79 -1.69
CA PHE A 176 14.78 4.52 -2.55
C PHE A 176 14.54 6.05 -2.52
N PHE A 177 13.29 6.52 -2.54
CA PHE A 177 12.98 7.95 -2.47
C PHE A 177 13.12 8.54 -1.06
N ARG A 178 13.03 7.74 0.00
CA ARG A 178 13.33 8.17 1.38
C ARG A 178 14.81 8.39 1.59
N GLU A 179 15.64 7.50 1.05
CA GLU A 179 17.10 7.58 1.12
C GLU A 179 17.69 8.66 0.21
N ASN A 180 17.04 8.94 -0.91
CA ASN A 180 17.51 9.83 -1.95
C ASN A 180 16.58 11.01 -2.16
N SER A 181 16.94 12.18 -1.65
CA SER A 181 16.18 13.42 -1.89
C SER A 181 16.46 13.94 -3.31
N LEU A 182 15.66 13.49 -4.29
CA LEU A 182 15.89 13.77 -5.70
C LEU A 182 15.10 14.99 -6.17
N PRO A 183 15.71 15.91 -6.92
CA PRO A 183 15.01 17.03 -7.54
C PRO A 183 14.22 16.58 -8.78
N GLY A 184 13.18 17.35 -9.15
CA GLY A 184 12.40 17.09 -10.34
C GLY A 184 11.06 16.44 -10.06
N SER A 185 10.45 15.90 -11.11
CA SER A 185 9.17 15.18 -11.04
C SER A 185 9.42 13.69 -11.25
N HIS A 186 8.81 12.87 -10.43
CA HIS A 186 8.99 11.43 -10.41
C HIS A 186 7.66 10.74 -10.59
N CYS A 187 7.54 9.86 -11.58
CA CYS A 187 6.33 9.09 -11.84
C CYS A 187 6.45 7.71 -11.20
N ILE A 188 5.36 7.26 -10.59
CA ILE A 188 5.17 5.87 -10.19
C ILE A 188 3.93 5.33 -10.89
N SER A 189 4.05 4.16 -11.52
CA SER A 189 2.95 3.44 -12.16
C SER A 189 2.56 2.24 -11.34
N GLY A 190 1.27 2.12 -11.00
CA GLY A 190 0.70 0.99 -10.29
C GLY A 190 -0.80 1.15 -10.05
N LEU A 191 -1.49 0.04 -9.81
CA LEU A 191 -2.95 0.00 -9.72
C LEU A 191 -3.49 0.36 -8.33
N ASP A 192 -2.67 0.21 -7.29
CA ASP A 192 -3.10 0.30 -5.90
C ASP A 192 -3.26 1.75 -5.42
N ALA A 193 -4.31 1.98 -4.65
CA ALA A 193 -4.64 3.33 -4.18
C ALA A 193 -3.72 3.83 -3.06
N ASP A 194 -3.09 2.92 -2.34
CA ASP A 194 -2.10 3.20 -1.29
C ASP A 194 -0.81 3.79 -1.84
N LEU A 195 -0.46 3.58 -3.11
CA LEU A 195 0.63 4.31 -3.77
C LEU A 195 0.50 5.83 -3.62
N VAL A 196 -0.74 6.37 -3.61
CA VAL A 196 -0.96 7.80 -3.39
C VAL A 196 -0.63 8.18 -1.95
N VAL A 197 -1.06 7.36 -0.97
CA VAL A 197 -0.80 7.62 0.46
C VAL A 197 0.70 7.46 0.76
N LEU A 198 1.34 6.41 0.23
CA LEU A 198 2.78 6.21 0.33
C LEU A 198 3.58 7.35 -0.32
N SER A 199 3.12 7.87 -1.46
CA SER A 199 3.75 9.03 -2.11
C SER A 199 3.70 10.30 -1.25
N LEU A 200 2.75 10.41 -0.32
CA LEU A 200 2.71 11.51 0.63
C LEU A 200 3.85 11.46 1.66
N THR A 201 4.41 10.28 1.94
CA THR A 201 5.47 10.08 2.96
C THR A 201 6.85 10.54 2.50
N VAL A 202 7.07 10.71 1.20
CA VAL A 202 8.38 11.11 0.65
C VAL A 202 8.43 12.60 0.32
N PRO A 203 9.63 13.23 0.42
CA PRO A 203 9.78 14.65 0.11
C PRO A 203 9.72 14.94 -1.40
N SER A 204 10.00 13.96 -2.25
CA SER A 204 10.05 14.08 -3.69
C SER A 204 8.70 14.45 -4.31
N ASN A 205 8.71 15.15 -5.44
CA ASN A 205 7.49 15.51 -6.17
C ASN A 205 6.98 14.31 -6.98
N MET A 206 6.11 13.52 -6.37
CA MET A 206 5.55 12.29 -6.95
C MET A 206 4.31 12.56 -7.81
N LEU A 207 4.18 11.78 -8.86
CA LEU A 207 3.03 11.70 -9.77
C LEU A 207 2.62 10.22 -9.85
N VAL A 208 1.40 9.88 -9.47
CA VAL A 208 0.93 8.48 -9.47
C VAL A 208 0.06 8.24 -10.70
N ILE A 209 0.52 7.34 -11.58
CA ILE A 209 -0.19 6.87 -12.76
C ILE A 209 -0.89 5.57 -12.40
N ARG A 210 -2.24 5.54 -12.49
CA ARG A 210 -3.01 4.37 -12.05
C ARG A 210 -3.39 3.42 -13.17
N GLN A 211 -4.00 3.91 -14.23
CA GLN A 211 -4.47 3.08 -15.35
C GLN A 211 -3.83 3.52 -16.67
N ASP A 212 -3.80 4.81 -16.88
CA ASP A 212 -3.18 5.42 -18.05
C ASP A 212 -2.66 6.83 -17.70
N ILE A 213 -1.92 7.42 -18.62
CA ILE A 213 -1.33 8.75 -18.44
C ILE A 213 -2.34 9.90 -18.48
N THR A 214 -3.61 9.64 -18.72
CA THR A 214 -4.66 10.66 -18.69
C THR A 214 -5.28 10.82 -17.30
N ASP A 215 -4.85 10.00 -16.34
CA ASP A 215 -5.40 9.93 -14.98
C ASP A 215 -4.27 9.87 -13.94
N ILE A 216 -3.60 11.00 -13.75
CA ILE A 216 -2.39 11.14 -12.93
C ILE A 216 -2.72 11.90 -11.66
N VAL A 217 -2.40 11.33 -10.49
CA VAL A 217 -2.52 12.06 -9.23
C VAL A 217 -1.26 12.86 -8.96
N SER A 218 -1.41 14.19 -8.86
CA SER A 218 -0.34 15.10 -8.42
C SER A 218 -0.29 15.13 -6.89
N VAL A 219 0.73 14.50 -6.32
CA VAL A 219 0.93 14.45 -4.87
C VAL A 219 1.24 15.83 -4.30
N ARG A 220 1.92 16.69 -5.05
CA ARG A 220 2.14 18.08 -4.65
C ARG A 220 0.81 18.82 -4.44
N ASN A 221 -0.08 18.78 -5.43
CA ASN A 221 -1.35 19.47 -5.36
C ASN A 221 -2.27 18.85 -4.28
N LEU A 222 -2.15 17.54 -4.05
CA LEU A 222 -2.82 16.88 -2.94
C LEU A 222 -2.30 17.38 -1.58
N LYS A 223 -0.97 17.52 -1.40
CA LYS A 223 -0.38 18.10 -0.18
C LYS A 223 -0.88 19.54 0.05
N GLU A 224 -0.89 20.38 -0.98
CA GLU A 224 -1.39 21.75 -0.92
C GLU A 224 -2.88 21.80 -0.52
N PHE A 225 -3.70 20.91 -1.11
CA PHE A 225 -5.10 20.75 -0.72
C PHE A 225 -5.24 20.38 0.77
N LEU A 226 -4.49 19.38 1.24
CA LEU A 226 -4.52 18.94 2.64
C LEU A 226 -4.12 20.08 3.60
N TYR A 227 -3.06 20.82 3.31
CA TYR A 227 -2.68 21.99 4.10
C TYR A 227 -3.78 23.07 4.12
N SER A 228 -4.48 23.27 3.01
CA SER A 228 -5.57 24.27 2.94
C SER A 228 -6.79 23.90 3.78
N VAL A 229 -7.11 22.60 3.86
CA VAL A 229 -8.29 22.08 4.60
C VAL A 229 -7.96 21.87 6.08
N MET A 230 -6.84 21.21 6.38
CA MET A 230 -6.49 20.82 7.75
C MET A 230 -5.82 21.94 8.55
N ARG A 231 -5.20 22.92 7.88
CA ARG A 231 -4.62 24.14 8.48
C ARG A 231 -3.59 23.88 9.58
N GLN A 232 -2.83 22.79 9.47
CA GLN A 232 -1.78 22.41 10.40
C GLN A 232 -0.50 22.09 9.61
N GLU A 233 0.65 22.32 10.21
CA GLU A 233 1.95 21.91 9.63
C GLU A 233 2.07 20.39 9.51
N THR A 234 1.36 19.65 10.36
CA THR A 234 1.28 18.19 10.37
C THR A 234 0.16 17.63 9.48
N ALA A 235 -0.47 18.45 8.63
CA ALA A 235 -1.62 18.04 7.82
C ALA A 235 -1.39 16.74 7.03
N VAL A 236 -0.22 16.55 6.45
CA VAL A 236 0.10 15.36 5.66
C VAL A 236 0.23 14.11 6.53
N PRO A 237 1.10 14.04 7.56
CA PRO A 237 1.17 12.86 8.42
C PRO A 237 -0.14 12.61 9.18
N ASP A 238 -0.86 13.66 9.58
CA ASP A 238 -2.15 13.53 10.26
C ASP A 238 -3.22 12.93 9.33
N PHE A 239 -3.25 13.36 8.06
CA PHE A 239 -4.11 12.76 7.04
C PHE A 239 -3.79 11.29 6.80
N ILE A 240 -2.50 10.93 6.66
CA ILE A 240 -2.06 9.55 6.49
C ILE A 240 -2.57 8.71 7.67
N TYR A 241 -2.37 9.17 8.89
CA TYR A 241 -2.80 8.45 10.09
C TYR A 241 -4.32 8.28 10.15
N LEU A 242 -5.11 9.32 9.87
CA LEU A 242 -6.57 9.26 9.82
C LEU A 242 -7.07 8.31 8.72
N SER A 243 -6.36 8.23 7.59
CA SER A 243 -6.74 7.35 6.48
C SER A 243 -6.74 5.86 6.85
N PHE A 244 -5.99 5.44 7.87
CA PHE A 244 -5.95 4.04 8.32
C PHE A 244 -7.30 3.56 8.87
N LEU A 245 -8.13 4.45 9.41
CA LEU A 245 -9.49 4.14 9.86
C LEU A 245 -10.43 3.68 8.73
N LEU A 246 -10.12 4.06 7.49
CA LEU A 246 -10.89 3.68 6.30
C LEU A 246 -10.66 2.24 5.86
N GLY A 247 -9.72 1.58 6.51
CA GLY A 247 -9.25 0.24 6.15
C GLY A 247 -8.18 0.25 5.06
N ASN A 248 -7.32 -0.73 5.11
CA ASN A 248 -6.23 -0.96 4.17
C ASN A 248 -5.87 -2.46 4.14
N ASP A 249 -4.73 -2.82 3.60
CA ASP A 249 -4.29 -4.21 3.51
C ASP A 249 -3.97 -4.86 4.86
N PHE A 250 -3.78 -4.06 5.92
CA PHE A 250 -3.36 -4.51 7.24
C PHE A 250 -4.47 -4.42 8.30
N LEU A 251 -5.37 -3.44 8.18
CA LEU A 251 -6.47 -3.24 9.12
C LEU A 251 -7.82 -3.19 8.40
N PRO A 252 -8.85 -3.86 8.95
CA PRO A 252 -10.21 -3.71 8.45
C PRO A 252 -10.75 -2.31 8.82
N ASN A 253 -11.67 -1.77 8.03
CA ASN A 253 -12.35 -0.53 8.37
C ASN A 253 -13.43 -0.72 9.43
N SER A 254 -13.61 0.31 10.28
CA SER A 254 -14.78 0.38 11.17
C SER A 254 -16.08 0.50 10.36
N PRO A 255 -17.21 -0.03 10.84
CA PRO A 255 -18.50 0.11 10.14
C PRO A 255 -18.89 1.54 9.79
N ALA A 256 -18.58 2.49 10.65
CA ALA A 256 -18.82 3.91 10.37
C ALA A 256 -18.06 4.43 9.14
N MET A 257 -16.97 3.77 8.74
CA MET A 257 -16.10 4.17 7.63
C MET A 257 -16.45 3.51 6.29
N ASP A 258 -17.54 2.77 6.19
CA ASP A 258 -17.91 2.01 4.98
C ASP A 258 -18.26 2.90 3.78
N ASP A 259 -18.86 4.05 4.02
CA ASP A 259 -19.07 5.07 2.97
C ASP A 259 -17.88 6.01 2.93
N LEU A 260 -16.77 5.53 2.36
CA LEU A 260 -15.47 6.15 2.44
C LEU A 260 -15.44 7.64 2.07
N PRO A 261 -16.02 8.11 0.94
CA PRO A 261 -15.95 9.53 0.62
C PRO A 261 -16.55 10.42 1.70
N ASN A 262 -17.72 10.04 2.24
CA ASN A 262 -18.39 10.79 3.30
C ASN A 262 -17.67 10.63 4.64
N ALA A 263 -17.14 9.44 4.94
CA ALA A 263 -16.39 9.19 6.17
C ALA A 263 -15.08 9.99 6.21
N LEU A 264 -14.36 10.06 5.09
CA LEU A 264 -13.13 10.84 5.02
C LEU A 264 -13.40 12.34 5.16
N ASP A 265 -14.46 12.85 4.52
CA ASP A 265 -14.86 14.24 4.70
C ASP A 265 -15.27 14.55 6.15
N ALA A 266 -16.01 13.65 6.81
CA ALA A 266 -16.36 13.79 8.21
C ALA A 266 -15.12 13.77 9.14
N LEU A 267 -14.12 12.93 8.85
CA LEU A 267 -12.85 12.91 9.58
C LEU A 267 -12.09 14.23 9.43
N LEU A 268 -12.00 14.76 8.20
CA LEU A 268 -11.33 16.04 7.94
C LEU A 268 -12.06 17.22 8.60
N ASP A 269 -13.38 17.23 8.57
CA ASP A 269 -14.19 18.22 9.27
C ASP A 269 -14.00 18.15 10.79
N ALA A 270 -14.03 16.95 11.37
CA ALA A 270 -13.80 16.75 12.80
C ALA A 270 -12.38 17.20 13.19
N TYR A 271 -11.37 16.83 12.40
CA TYR A 271 -9.99 17.27 12.61
C TYR A 271 -9.86 18.81 12.56
N ALA A 272 -10.43 19.45 11.54
CA ALA A 272 -10.37 20.90 11.40
C ALA A 272 -11.07 21.65 12.57
N ARG A 273 -12.13 21.06 13.14
CA ARG A 273 -12.83 21.60 14.32
C ARG A 273 -12.03 21.49 15.61
N ILE A 274 -11.27 20.41 15.78
CA ILE A 274 -10.36 20.24 16.92
C ILE A 274 -9.17 21.20 16.80
N GLY A 275 -8.65 21.41 15.59
CA GLY A 275 -7.60 22.41 15.33
C GLY A 275 -6.27 22.13 16.04
N LYS A 276 -5.99 20.89 16.43
CA LYS A 276 -4.76 20.45 17.09
C LYS A 276 -4.03 19.45 16.21
N PRO A 277 -2.68 19.44 16.18
CA PRO A 277 -1.93 18.40 15.47
C PRO A 277 -2.20 17.02 16.08
N LEU A 278 -2.45 16.04 15.21
CA LEU A 278 -2.70 14.65 15.60
C LEU A 278 -1.39 13.88 15.79
N THR A 279 -0.39 14.19 14.99
CA THR A 279 0.90 13.50 15.06
C THR A 279 2.04 14.45 15.45
N ASN A 280 3.03 13.92 16.15
CA ASN A 280 4.31 14.56 16.36
C ASN A 280 5.39 13.61 15.84
N ARG A 281 5.97 13.92 14.67
CA ARG A 281 6.77 13.00 13.89
C ARG A 281 5.93 11.74 13.56
N LEU A 282 6.32 10.56 14.07
CA LEU A 282 5.57 9.30 13.88
C LEU A 282 4.72 8.90 15.11
N GLN A 283 4.71 9.72 16.16
CA GLN A 283 3.94 9.45 17.38
C GLN A 283 2.56 10.08 17.28
N VAL A 284 1.52 9.31 17.54
CA VAL A 284 0.15 9.80 17.58
C VAL A 284 -0.17 10.42 18.94
N ASN A 285 -0.88 11.55 18.91
CA ASN A 285 -1.50 12.15 20.09
C ASN A 285 -2.86 11.47 20.32
N LEU A 286 -2.87 10.39 21.11
CA LEU A 286 -4.07 9.59 21.36
C LEU A 286 -5.25 10.41 21.94
N PRO A 287 -5.07 11.32 22.90
CA PRO A 287 -6.13 12.23 23.32
C PRO A 287 -6.76 13.01 22.16
N VAL A 288 -5.97 13.56 21.25
CA VAL A 288 -6.48 14.28 20.08
C VAL A 288 -7.22 13.35 19.14
N LEU A 289 -6.72 12.12 18.90
CA LEU A 289 -7.45 11.13 18.12
C LEU A 289 -8.84 10.85 18.72
N LYS A 290 -8.91 10.61 20.03
CA LYS A 290 -10.18 10.37 20.73
C LYS A 290 -11.13 11.58 20.66
N GLU A 291 -10.62 12.82 20.76
CA GLU A 291 -11.40 14.03 20.54
C GLU A 291 -11.99 14.07 19.11
N ILE A 292 -11.19 13.77 18.08
CA ILE A 292 -11.63 13.71 16.68
C ILE A 292 -12.74 12.66 16.51
N LEU A 293 -12.51 11.44 16.98
CA LEU A 293 -13.46 10.33 16.86
C LEU A 293 -14.79 10.64 17.57
N SER A 294 -14.75 11.35 18.71
CA SER A 294 -15.95 11.72 19.48
C SER A 294 -16.87 12.71 18.75
N LEU A 295 -16.35 13.46 17.77
CA LEU A 295 -17.12 14.36 16.94
C LEU A 295 -17.83 13.67 15.76
N LEU A 296 -17.46 12.42 15.46
CA LEU A 296 -18.08 11.68 14.37
C LEU A 296 -19.47 11.16 14.77
N PRO A 297 -20.49 11.33 13.91
CA PRO A 297 -21.82 10.81 14.16
C PRO A 297 -21.90 9.31 13.83
N GLU A 298 -21.18 8.47 14.59
CA GLU A 298 -21.04 7.03 14.32
C GLU A 298 -22.39 6.36 14.09
N LYS A 299 -23.38 6.67 14.94
CA LYS A 299 -24.73 6.12 14.84
C LYS A 299 -25.37 6.39 13.47
N ASP A 300 -25.29 7.63 12.98
CA ASP A 300 -25.91 8.03 11.71
C ASP A 300 -25.11 7.47 10.51
N MET A 301 -23.79 7.39 10.63
CA MET A 301 -22.92 6.80 9.62
C MET A 301 -23.23 5.30 9.46
N VAL A 302 -23.33 4.56 10.55
CA VAL A 302 -23.70 3.12 10.55
C VAL A 302 -25.14 2.96 10.08
N PHE A 303 -26.08 3.80 10.53
CA PHE A 303 -27.48 3.74 10.08
C PHE A 303 -27.62 3.84 8.57
N THR A 304 -26.87 4.73 7.94
CA THR A 304 -26.88 4.91 6.48
C THR A 304 -26.53 3.62 5.74
N GLN A 305 -25.64 2.80 6.31
CA GLN A 305 -25.24 1.50 5.73
C GLN A 305 -26.30 0.44 5.97
N VAL A 306 -26.75 0.31 7.22
CA VAL A 306 -27.74 -0.70 7.62
C VAL A 306 -29.08 -0.48 6.92
N ALA A 307 -29.53 0.76 6.75
CA ALA A 307 -30.79 1.10 6.09
C ALA A 307 -30.82 0.72 4.59
N ARG A 308 -29.65 0.60 3.96
CA ARG A 308 -29.52 0.13 2.55
C ARG A 308 -29.47 -1.39 2.43
N SER A 309 -29.32 -2.11 3.54
CA SER A 309 -29.16 -3.55 3.53
C SER A 309 -30.50 -4.27 3.52
N THR A 310 -30.63 -5.24 2.63
CA THR A 310 -31.79 -6.17 2.62
C THR A 310 -31.69 -7.24 3.73
N ASN A 311 -30.52 -7.40 4.33
CA ASN A 311 -30.20 -8.47 5.29
C ASN A 311 -29.97 -7.94 6.71
N ALA A 312 -30.48 -6.74 7.05
CA ALA A 312 -30.34 -6.21 8.39
C ALA A 312 -31.09 -7.09 9.41
N PRO A 313 -30.44 -7.54 10.50
CA PRO A 313 -31.08 -8.36 11.51
C PRO A 313 -32.28 -7.68 12.16
N PRO A 314 -33.31 -8.45 12.59
CA PRO A 314 -34.46 -7.89 13.29
C PRO A 314 -34.07 -7.07 14.53
N GLY A 315 -34.76 -5.94 14.76
CA GLY A 315 -34.56 -5.10 15.93
C GLY A 315 -33.38 -4.13 15.90
N ILE A 316 -32.54 -4.18 14.85
CA ILE A 316 -31.46 -3.19 14.66
C ILE A 316 -32.05 -1.83 14.26
N ILE A 317 -33.05 -1.83 13.39
CA ILE A 317 -33.80 -0.59 13.06
C ILE A 317 -34.94 -0.43 14.04
N SER A 318 -34.93 0.69 14.73
CA SER A 318 -36.00 1.19 15.60
C SER A 318 -36.65 2.43 14.99
N HIS A 319 -37.61 3.03 15.66
CA HIS A 319 -38.26 4.28 15.25
C HIS A 319 -38.21 5.29 16.37
N ARG A 320 -37.86 6.52 16.05
CA ARG A 320 -37.92 7.66 16.97
C ARG A 320 -38.96 8.70 16.52
N ASN A 321 -39.62 9.29 17.45
CA ASN A 321 -40.54 10.41 17.17
C ASN A 321 -39.74 11.71 17.04
N VAL A 322 -39.87 12.38 15.89
CA VAL A 322 -39.22 13.66 15.60
C VAL A 322 -40.32 14.72 15.47
N VAL A 323 -40.17 15.80 16.21
CA VAL A 323 -41.06 16.97 16.11
C VAL A 323 -40.66 17.78 14.88
N THR A 324 -41.58 17.91 13.94
CA THR A 324 -41.40 18.71 12.72
C THR A 324 -42.43 19.89 12.74
N ARG A 325 -42.28 20.82 11.81
CA ARG A 325 -43.29 21.90 11.63
C ARG A 325 -44.67 21.35 11.28
N ALA A 326 -44.77 20.15 10.73
CA ALA A 326 -46.00 19.48 10.36
C ALA A 326 -46.55 18.55 11.46
N GLY A 327 -45.93 18.51 12.64
CA GLY A 327 -46.30 17.63 13.75
C GLY A 327 -45.23 16.58 14.10
N ILE A 328 -45.62 15.61 14.91
CA ILE A 328 -44.75 14.50 15.31
C ILE A 328 -44.72 13.45 14.18
N LYS A 329 -43.52 13.16 13.68
CA LYS A 329 -43.31 12.13 12.66
C LYS A 329 -42.43 11.03 13.24
N SER A 330 -42.86 9.77 13.06
CA SER A 330 -42.04 8.59 13.36
C SER A 330 -41.02 8.41 12.25
N MET A 331 -39.73 8.38 12.61
CA MET A 331 -38.63 8.20 11.66
C MET A 331 -37.81 6.97 12.06
N PRO A 332 -37.32 6.20 11.08
CA PRO A 332 -36.43 5.09 11.37
C PRO A 332 -35.14 5.59 12.02
N ASP A 333 -34.61 4.80 12.95
CA ASP A 333 -33.42 5.11 13.72
C ASP A 333 -32.63 3.83 14.02
N LEU A 334 -31.32 3.92 14.23
CA LEU A 334 -30.49 2.78 14.59
C LEU A 334 -30.56 2.52 16.10
N ASN A 335 -30.87 1.29 16.49
CA ASN A 335 -30.65 0.83 17.86
C ASN A 335 -29.15 0.43 18.00
N MET A 336 -28.33 1.38 18.45
CA MET A 336 -26.88 1.20 18.53
C MET A 336 -26.48 0.07 19.49
N SER A 337 -27.21 -0.15 20.59
CA SER A 337 -26.95 -1.26 21.52
C SER A 337 -27.18 -2.62 20.87
N THR A 338 -28.31 -2.78 20.16
CA THR A 338 -28.60 -4.02 19.41
C THR A 338 -27.59 -4.22 18.28
N TYR A 339 -27.21 -3.14 17.59
CA TYR A 339 -26.19 -3.21 16.53
C TYR A 339 -24.84 -3.61 17.07
N SER A 340 -24.37 -3.03 18.17
CA SER A 340 -23.10 -3.36 18.83
C SER A 340 -23.05 -4.81 19.25
N ALA A 341 -24.12 -5.31 19.90
CA ALA A 341 -24.22 -6.72 20.29
C ALA A 341 -24.15 -7.66 19.07
N PHE A 342 -24.83 -7.30 17.98
CA PHE A 342 -24.77 -8.05 16.72
C PHE A 342 -23.37 -8.01 16.10
N TRP A 343 -22.75 -6.81 16.01
CA TRP A 343 -21.43 -6.63 15.44
C TRP A 343 -20.37 -7.46 16.15
N TYR A 344 -20.32 -7.38 17.48
CA TYR A 344 -19.33 -8.13 18.26
C TYR A 344 -19.64 -9.63 18.33
N LYS A 345 -20.89 -10.04 18.16
CA LYS A 345 -21.21 -11.44 17.96
C LYS A 345 -20.63 -11.97 16.64
N GLN A 346 -20.61 -11.19 15.58
CA GLN A 346 -19.93 -11.55 14.32
C GLN A 346 -18.39 -11.48 14.50
N ALA A 347 -17.89 -10.40 15.07
CA ALA A 347 -16.47 -10.12 15.16
C ALA A 347 -15.69 -11.04 16.09
N LEU A 348 -16.30 -11.46 17.20
CA LEU A 348 -15.68 -12.21 18.29
C LEU A 348 -16.40 -13.53 18.61
N GLY A 349 -17.50 -13.81 17.94
CA GLY A 349 -18.27 -15.03 18.15
C GLY A 349 -17.70 -16.25 17.41
N PRO A 350 -18.33 -17.42 17.56
CA PRO A 350 -17.82 -18.71 17.07
C PRO A 350 -17.53 -18.77 15.56
N ARG A 351 -18.23 -17.96 14.76
CA ARG A 351 -18.06 -17.96 13.30
C ARG A 351 -16.78 -17.29 12.82
N ALA A 352 -16.25 -16.32 13.57
CA ALA A 352 -15.18 -15.44 13.08
C ALA A 352 -13.79 -16.07 13.07
N LEU A 353 -13.49 -17.01 13.98
CA LEU A 353 -12.14 -17.58 14.14
C LEU A 353 -12.15 -19.06 14.54
N GLU A 354 -13.26 -19.56 15.03
CA GLU A 354 -13.29 -20.79 15.81
C GLU A 354 -14.04 -21.93 15.13
N ASP A 355 -14.85 -21.68 14.08
CA ASP A 355 -15.64 -22.75 13.48
C ASP A 355 -14.75 -23.80 12.81
N VAL A 356 -13.64 -23.40 12.21
CA VAL A 356 -12.68 -24.34 11.64
C VAL A 356 -11.84 -24.97 12.73
N ALA A 357 -11.24 -24.16 13.61
CA ALA A 357 -10.44 -24.65 14.73
C ALA A 357 -11.30 -25.40 15.77
N THR A 358 -12.54 -24.97 16.01
CA THR A 358 -13.47 -25.64 16.94
C THR A 358 -13.92 -26.98 16.38
N LYS A 359 -14.25 -27.08 15.11
CA LYS A 359 -14.61 -28.36 14.47
C LYS A 359 -13.44 -29.31 14.36
N LEU A 360 -12.25 -28.81 14.02
CA LEU A 360 -11.06 -29.64 13.84
C LEU A 360 -10.37 -29.99 15.17
N LEU A 361 -10.36 -29.07 16.13
CA LEU A 361 -9.59 -29.20 17.39
C LEU A 361 -10.47 -29.41 18.62
N GLY A 362 -11.82 -29.43 18.49
CA GLY A 362 -12.75 -29.61 19.61
C GLY A 362 -12.73 -28.48 20.64
N ARG A 363 -12.22 -27.30 20.31
CA ARG A 363 -12.17 -26.15 21.20
C ARG A 363 -13.55 -25.52 21.37
N LYS A 364 -13.91 -25.12 22.59
CA LYS A 364 -15.14 -24.36 22.85
C LYS A 364 -15.00 -22.91 22.40
N PRO A 365 -16.04 -22.31 21.79
CA PRO A 365 -16.02 -20.90 21.44
C PRO A 365 -15.81 -20.00 22.66
N PHE A 366 -14.97 -18.97 22.53
CA PHE A 366 -14.81 -17.98 23.58
C PHE A 366 -16.03 -17.03 23.62
N PRO A 367 -16.55 -16.69 24.80
CA PRO A 367 -17.66 -15.76 24.91
C PRO A 367 -17.25 -14.34 24.47
N VAL A 368 -18.18 -13.59 23.92
CA VAL A 368 -18.01 -12.14 23.69
C VAL A 368 -18.04 -11.45 25.05
N THR A 369 -16.92 -10.87 25.44
CA THR A 369 -16.78 -10.13 26.70
C THR A 369 -16.26 -8.72 26.45
N GLN A 370 -16.53 -7.80 27.39
CA GLN A 370 -16.01 -6.44 27.29
C GLN A 370 -14.47 -6.42 27.26
N ALA A 371 -13.81 -7.33 27.98
CA ALA A 371 -12.35 -7.46 27.95
C ALA A 371 -11.83 -7.79 26.54
N ARG A 372 -12.50 -8.68 25.79
CA ARG A 372 -12.11 -9.01 24.40
C ARG A 372 -12.38 -7.84 23.45
N ILE A 373 -13.46 -7.08 23.65
CA ILE A 373 -13.74 -5.86 22.86
C ILE A 373 -12.64 -4.83 23.09
N GLN A 374 -12.23 -4.64 24.33
CA GLN A 374 -11.13 -3.72 24.68
C GLN A 374 -9.77 -4.19 24.13
N ASP A 375 -9.47 -5.50 24.20
CA ASP A 375 -8.27 -6.06 23.58
C ASP A 375 -8.25 -5.80 22.05
N MET A 376 -9.38 -6.02 21.38
CA MET A 376 -9.54 -5.74 19.95
C MET A 376 -9.29 -4.26 19.64
N ALA A 377 -9.82 -3.33 20.43
CA ALA A 377 -9.64 -1.90 20.25
C ALA A 377 -8.18 -1.46 20.49
N LYS A 378 -7.54 -1.98 21.54
CA LYS A 378 -6.12 -1.72 21.83
C LYS A 378 -5.21 -2.19 20.69
N LYS A 379 -5.44 -3.42 20.20
CA LYS A 379 -4.67 -3.98 19.07
C LYS A 379 -4.91 -3.23 17.76
N TYR A 380 -6.10 -2.67 17.58
CA TYR A 380 -6.39 -1.83 16.42
C TYR A 380 -5.59 -0.53 16.45
N LEU A 381 -5.56 0.16 17.59
CA LEU A 381 -4.74 1.37 17.78
C LEU A 381 -3.24 1.08 17.61
N ALA A 382 -2.77 -0.04 18.16
CA ALA A 382 -1.40 -0.50 17.94
C ALA A 382 -1.12 -0.75 16.45
N GLY A 383 -2.08 -1.34 15.73
CA GLY A 383 -2.00 -1.54 14.28
C GLY A 383 -1.92 -0.26 13.48
N MET A 384 -2.69 0.76 13.82
CA MET A 384 -2.58 2.07 13.18
C MET A 384 -1.17 2.65 13.34
N ASN A 385 -0.57 2.50 14.53
CA ASN A 385 0.78 2.96 14.78
C ASN A 385 1.82 2.13 13.99
N TRP A 386 1.65 0.80 13.95
CA TRP A 386 2.51 -0.10 13.17
C TRP A 386 2.51 0.28 11.68
N ILE A 387 1.32 0.52 11.09
CA ILE A 387 1.20 0.93 9.69
C ILE A 387 1.87 2.28 9.45
N SER A 388 1.72 3.23 10.39
CA SER A 388 2.40 4.52 10.30
C SER A 388 3.91 4.34 10.19
N LEU A 389 4.50 3.53 11.08
CA LEU A 389 5.93 3.20 11.05
C LEU A 389 6.32 2.51 9.74
N TYR A 390 5.52 1.54 9.28
CA TYR A 390 5.76 0.81 8.03
C TYR A 390 5.75 1.73 6.81
N TYR A 391 4.78 2.65 6.72
CA TYR A 391 4.68 3.59 5.59
C TYR A 391 5.83 4.60 5.55
N TYR A 392 6.43 4.90 6.68
CA TYR A 392 7.60 5.78 6.75
C TYR A 392 8.94 5.04 6.70
N GLY A 393 8.94 3.72 6.50
CA GLY A 393 10.16 2.91 6.40
C GLY A 393 10.95 2.84 7.71
N ALA A 394 10.27 2.92 8.86
CA ALA A 394 10.90 2.77 10.15
C ALA A 394 11.22 1.29 10.44
N ASP A 395 12.21 1.04 11.28
CA ASP A 395 12.53 -0.29 11.79
C ASP A 395 11.40 -0.77 12.71
N LEU A 396 10.86 -1.96 12.45
CA LEU A 396 9.69 -2.49 13.14
C LEU A 396 9.63 -4.03 13.13
N ASN A 397 8.80 -4.60 14.00
CA ASN A 397 8.56 -6.03 14.02
C ASN A 397 7.72 -6.48 12.81
N LEU A 398 8.32 -7.21 11.89
CA LEU A 398 7.69 -7.71 10.67
C LEU A 398 6.74 -8.90 10.91
N ALA A 399 6.84 -9.54 12.07
CA ALA A 399 5.93 -10.61 12.50
C ALA A 399 4.62 -10.09 13.11
N TRP A 400 4.48 -8.79 13.28
CA TRP A 400 3.24 -8.22 13.80
C TRP A 400 2.11 -8.31 12.76
N PHE A 401 0.90 -8.57 13.23
CA PHE A 401 -0.34 -8.44 12.47
C PHE A 401 -1.52 -8.15 13.40
N TYR A 402 -2.61 -7.64 12.86
CA TYR A 402 -3.85 -7.44 13.58
C TYR A 402 -4.65 -8.76 13.65
N PRO A 403 -4.83 -9.38 14.84
CA PRO A 403 -5.35 -10.74 14.96
C PRO A 403 -6.89 -10.82 14.99
N TYR A 404 -7.56 -9.95 14.25
CA TYR A 404 -9.01 -9.93 14.12
C TYR A 404 -9.43 -9.63 12.68
N HIS A 405 -10.51 -10.25 12.22
CA HIS A 405 -11.07 -9.97 10.90
C HIS A 405 -11.93 -8.71 10.84
N TYR A 406 -12.32 -8.16 11.98
CA TYR A 406 -13.20 -7.01 12.09
C TYR A 406 -12.54 -5.87 12.85
N ALA A 407 -12.94 -4.64 12.56
CA ALA A 407 -12.55 -3.49 13.34
C ALA A 407 -13.48 -3.27 14.54
N PRO A 408 -13.01 -2.66 15.63
CA PRO A 408 -13.89 -2.20 16.70
C PRO A 408 -14.79 -1.05 16.23
N LEU A 409 -15.87 -0.80 16.97
CA LEU A 409 -16.68 0.41 16.80
C LEU A 409 -15.89 1.64 17.31
N LEU A 410 -16.21 2.83 16.78
CA LEU A 410 -15.50 4.05 17.16
C LEU A 410 -15.64 4.36 18.66
N GLN A 411 -16.82 4.10 19.24
CA GLN A 411 -17.05 4.26 20.68
C GLN A 411 -16.07 3.43 21.53
N ASP A 412 -15.69 2.23 21.07
CA ASP A 412 -14.77 1.35 21.80
C ASP A 412 -13.30 1.76 21.60
N LEU A 413 -12.96 2.34 20.43
CA LEU A 413 -11.66 3.00 20.21
C LEU A 413 -11.48 4.22 21.13
N ILE A 414 -12.53 5.03 21.32
CA ILE A 414 -12.49 6.19 22.23
C ILE A 414 -12.25 5.74 23.67
N GLN A 415 -12.83 4.61 24.09
CA GLN A 415 -12.71 4.08 25.44
C GLN A 415 -11.44 3.26 25.68
N ALA A 416 -10.74 2.86 24.61
CA ALA A 416 -9.56 2.03 24.73
C ALA A 416 -8.41 2.81 25.39
N GLU A 417 -7.80 2.20 26.41
CA GLU A 417 -6.57 2.67 27.04
C GLU A 417 -5.47 1.66 26.71
N PRO A 418 -4.56 1.97 25.78
CA PRO A 418 -3.43 1.10 25.46
C PRO A 418 -2.55 0.93 26.68
N ASP A 419 -2.04 -0.28 26.90
CA ASP A 419 -1.13 -0.58 27.99
C ASP A 419 0.26 -0.01 27.63
N GLY A 420 0.63 1.11 28.25
CA GLY A 420 1.88 1.82 27.98
C GLY A 420 1.84 2.82 26.82
N GLU A 421 2.98 3.34 26.43
CA GLU A 421 3.13 4.05 25.16
C GLU A 421 2.62 3.13 24.06
N LEU A 422 1.80 3.64 23.14
CA LEU A 422 1.33 2.88 21.95
C LEU A 422 2.54 2.19 21.39
N ALA A 423 2.69 0.91 21.76
CA ALA A 423 3.97 0.28 21.85
C ALA A 423 4.70 0.45 20.52
N TYR A 424 5.68 1.28 20.54
CA TYR A 424 6.83 1.16 19.70
C TYR A 424 7.24 -0.30 19.78
N PHE A 425 7.18 -1.04 18.70
CA PHE A 425 7.51 -2.45 18.63
C PHE A 425 9.03 -2.64 18.50
N PRO A 426 9.82 -2.44 19.52
CA PRO A 426 11.20 -2.79 19.47
C PRO A 426 11.44 -4.03 20.31
N ASN A 427 12.26 -4.87 19.82
CA ASN A 427 13.22 -5.71 20.54
C ASN A 427 12.75 -6.77 21.55
N ASP A 428 11.49 -6.85 21.97
CA ASP A 428 10.93 -8.02 22.65
C ASP A 428 10.44 -9.09 21.65
N ALA A 429 10.73 -8.89 20.36
CA ALA A 429 10.43 -9.85 19.33
C ALA A 429 11.22 -11.13 19.59
N ASP A 430 10.51 -12.24 19.61
CA ASP A 430 11.11 -13.58 19.58
C ASP A 430 12.16 -13.59 18.43
N PRO A 431 13.45 -13.87 18.71
CA PRO A 431 14.49 -13.88 17.68
C PRO A 431 14.15 -14.77 16.47
N ILE A 432 13.24 -15.72 16.63
CA ILE A 432 12.79 -16.63 15.58
C ILE A 432 11.86 -15.90 14.61
N THR A 433 11.06 -14.93 15.07
CA THR A 433 9.99 -14.29 14.27
C THR A 433 10.22 -12.82 13.95
N SER A 434 11.38 -12.27 14.30
CA SER A 434 11.66 -10.82 14.12
C SER A 434 12.02 -10.40 12.69
N SER A 435 12.30 -11.35 11.80
CA SER A 435 12.71 -11.11 10.41
C SER A 435 11.62 -11.54 9.42
N PHE A 436 11.82 -11.22 8.15
CA PHE A 436 11.00 -11.79 7.08
C PHE A 436 11.08 -13.33 7.10
N LEU A 437 9.96 -13.99 6.76
CA LEU A 437 9.98 -15.40 6.37
C LEU A 437 10.94 -15.59 5.19
N ASN A 438 11.46 -16.79 5.02
CA ASN A 438 12.13 -17.10 3.76
C ASN A 438 11.09 -17.37 2.64
N VAL A 439 11.56 -17.36 1.39
CA VAL A 439 10.69 -17.50 0.22
C VAL A 439 9.83 -18.78 0.25
N PRO A 440 10.36 -19.99 0.52
CA PRO A 440 9.55 -21.20 0.68
C PRO A 440 8.50 -21.11 1.78
N GLN A 441 8.83 -20.49 2.91
CA GLN A 441 7.91 -20.31 4.03
C GLN A 441 6.75 -19.39 3.65
N GLN A 442 7.04 -18.23 3.03
CA GLN A 442 5.99 -17.35 2.53
C GLN A 442 5.14 -18.06 1.48
N LEU A 443 5.76 -18.70 0.50
CA LEU A 443 5.04 -19.37 -0.58
C LEU A 443 4.09 -20.44 -0.01
N THR A 444 4.56 -21.24 0.95
CA THR A 444 3.71 -22.21 1.65
C THR A 444 2.56 -21.53 2.37
N SER A 445 2.83 -20.45 3.11
CA SER A 445 1.83 -19.78 3.93
C SER A 445 0.67 -19.18 3.13
N ILE A 446 0.91 -18.73 1.89
CA ILE A 446 -0.10 -18.03 1.09
C ILE A 446 -0.89 -18.91 0.13
N MET A 447 -0.46 -20.17 -0.14
CA MET A 447 -1.10 -21.01 -1.15
C MET A 447 -2.28 -21.80 -0.60
N PRO A 448 -3.44 -21.76 -1.26
CA PRO A 448 -4.57 -22.63 -0.91
C PRO A 448 -4.29 -24.09 -1.29
N ALA A 449 -5.06 -25.01 -0.72
CA ALA A 449 -4.93 -26.45 -1.01
C ALA A 449 -5.04 -26.79 -2.51
N THR A 450 -5.78 -26.00 -3.27
CA THR A 450 -5.93 -26.14 -4.73
C THR A 450 -4.68 -25.78 -5.53
N SER A 451 -3.71 -25.12 -4.91
CA SER A 451 -2.47 -24.63 -5.51
C SER A 451 -1.21 -25.25 -4.89
N LEU A 452 -1.32 -26.37 -4.18
CA LEU A 452 -0.19 -27.04 -3.52
C LEU A 452 0.93 -27.48 -4.50
N ALA A 453 0.61 -27.71 -5.77
CA ALA A 453 1.62 -28.02 -6.79
C ALA A 453 2.65 -26.89 -6.98
N ILE A 454 2.30 -25.65 -6.62
CA ILE A 454 3.16 -24.46 -6.71
C ILE A 454 4.19 -24.43 -5.55
N ILE A 455 3.84 -25.02 -4.41
CA ILE A 455 4.70 -25.05 -3.21
C ILE A 455 5.86 -26.04 -3.44
N PRO A 456 7.08 -25.73 -2.99
CA PRO A 456 8.19 -26.68 -2.99
C PRO A 456 7.80 -28.03 -2.40
N GLU A 457 8.22 -29.11 -3.03
CA GLU A 457 7.79 -30.47 -2.68
C GLU A 457 8.07 -30.78 -1.20
N GLU A 458 9.22 -30.35 -0.72
CA GLU A 458 9.66 -30.52 0.67
C GLU A 458 8.68 -29.88 1.68
N MET A 459 7.99 -28.81 1.28
CA MET A 459 7.05 -28.08 2.14
C MET A 459 5.61 -28.61 2.08
N ARG A 460 5.25 -29.42 1.07
CA ARG A 460 3.85 -29.86 0.86
C ARG A 460 3.32 -30.71 2.01
N GLU A 461 4.14 -31.60 2.55
CA GLU A 461 3.73 -32.47 3.65
C GLU A 461 3.42 -31.68 4.92
N LEU A 462 4.14 -30.57 5.15
CA LEU A 462 3.93 -29.69 6.30
C LEU A 462 2.49 -29.17 6.40
N VAL A 463 1.88 -28.83 5.25
CA VAL A 463 0.49 -28.34 5.20
C VAL A 463 -0.50 -29.37 5.71
N PHE A 464 -0.26 -30.67 5.42
CA PHE A 464 -1.18 -31.75 5.81
C PHE A 464 -0.90 -32.31 7.23
N THR A 465 0.27 -32.05 7.79
CA THR A 465 0.65 -32.58 9.10
C THR A 465 0.59 -31.53 10.20
N ASN A 466 1.39 -30.48 10.09
CA ASN A 466 1.61 -29.54 11.18
C ASN A 466 0.73 -28.26 11.08
N LEU A 467 0.19 -27.95 9.88
CA LEU A 467 -0.54 -26.71 9.63
C LEU A 467 -1.97 -26.94 9.10
N LEU A 468 -2.51 -28.14 9.18
CA LEU A 468 -3.81 -28.51 8.59
C LEU A 468 -4.96 -27.59 9.06
N ASP A 469 -4.94 -27.17 10.31
CA ASP A 469 -5.95 -26.28 10.89
C ASP A 469 -5.87 -24.83 10.37
N GLU A 470 -4.76 -24.46 9.75
CA GLU A 470 -4.55 -23.14 9.12
C GLU A 470 -4.86 -23.15 7.61
N PHE A 471 -5.05 -24.34 7.03
CA PHE A 471 -5.30 -24.54 5.59
C PHE A 471 -6.65 -25.19 5.33
N PRO A 472 -7.77 -24.50 5.62
CA PRO A 472 -9.10 -25.04 5.41
C PRO A 472 -9.35 -25.33 3.92
N GLN A 473 -10.04 -26.45 3.63
CA GLN A 473 -10.48 -26.80 2.28
C GLN A 473 -11.64 -25.90 1.80
N GLU A 474 -12.48 -25.48 2.73
CA GLU A 474 -13.59 -24.56 2.46
C GLU A 474 -13.35 -23.24 3.20
N VAL A 475 -13.51 -22.15 2.47
CA VAL A 475 -13.31 -20.79 2.98
C VAL A 475 -14.66 -20.18 3.34
N ILE A 476 -14.76 -19.66 4.56
CA ILE A 476 -15.95 -18.92 4.98
C ILE A 476 -15.87 -17.51 4.38
N ILE A 477 -16.85 -17.18 3.54
CA ILE A 477 -16.98 -15.85 2.96
C ILE A 477 -18.22 -15.20 3.56
N GLU A 478 -18.04 -14.12 4.31
CA GLU A 478 -19.16 -13.32 4.81
C GLU A 478 -19.44 -12.13 3.91
N GLU A 479 -20.70 -11.96 3.57
CA GLU A 479 -21.15 -10.75 2.88
C GLU A 479 -21.38 -9.63 3.89
N LYS A 480 -20.81 -8.48 3.61
CA LYS A 480 -20.97 -7.30 4.45
C LYS A 480 -22.39 -6.76 4.35
N ILE A 481 -23.03 -6.48 5.49
CA ILE A 481 -24.35 -5.84 5.52
C ILE A 481 -24.29 -4.49 4.80
N GLY A 482 -25.09 -4.32 3.74
CA GLY A 482 -25.10 -3.11 2.93
C GLY A 482 -23.87 -2.90 2.04
N GLY A 483 -22.95 -3.87 2.00
CA GLY A 483 -21.76 -3.83 1.16
C GLY A 483 -22.03 -4.23 -0.29
N ALA A 484 -21.22 -3.74 -1.22
CA ALA A 484 -21.19 -4.26 -2.58
C ALA A 484 -20.61 -5.68 -2.61
N ALA A 485 -20.92 -6.45 -3.67
CA ALA A 485 -20.50 -7.86 -3.79
C ALA A 485 -18.99 -8.10 -3.65
N TRP A 486 -18.17 -7.09 -3.91
CA TRP A 486 -16.71 -7.14 -3.72
C TRP A 486 -16.23 -6.83 -2.30
N HIS A 487 -17.11 -6.45 -1.39
CA HIS A 487 -16.81 -6.25 0.04
C HIS A 487 -16.98 -7.55 0.85
N LYS A 488 -16.75 -8.68 0.20
CA LYS A 488 -16.76 -9.98 0.87
C LYS A 488 -15.60 -10.07 1.85
N LYS A 489 -15.88 -10.50 3.07
CA LYS A 489 -14.86 -10.76 4.08
C LYS A 489 -14.54 -12.24 4.10
N VAL A 490 -13.28 -12.55 3.92
CA VAL A 490 -12.76 -13.91 3.94
C VAL A 490 -12.30 -14.22 5.36
N LEU A 491 -12.90 -15.21 5.98
CA LEU A 491 -12.55 -15.66 7.32
C LEU A 491 -11.63 -16.88 7.19
N LEU A 492 -10.34 -16.65 7.41
CA LEU A 492 -9.32 -17.70 7.46
C LEU A 492 -8.66 -17.70 8.84
N PRO A 493 -8.22 -18.86 9.34
CA PRO A 493 -7.30 -18.90 10.48
C PRO A 493 -6.06 -18.07 10.16
N PHE A 494 -5.63 -17.26 11.13
CA PHE A 494 -4.37 -16.54 11.00
C PHE A 494 -3.20 -17.54 11.07
N LEU A 495 -2.13 -17.22 10.33
CA LEU A 495 -0.94 -18.04 10.31
C LEU A 495 -0.21 -17.96 11.66
N ASP A 496 0.13 -19.11 12.22
CA ASP A 496 1.10 -19.25 13.30
C ASP A 496 2.50 -19.37 12.69
N GLU A 497 3.16 -18.24 12.55
CA GLU A 497 4.49 -18.13 11.94
C GLU A 497 5.52 -19.02 12.66
N ARG A 498 5.45 -19.11 13.99
CA ARG A 498 6.36 -19.92 14.77
C ARG A 498 6.21 -21.41 14.45
N ARG A 499 4.98 -21.89 14.31
CA ARG A 499 4.71 -23.28 13.88
C ARG A 499 5.30 -23.55 12.51
N LEU A 500 5.12 -22.60 11.57
CA LEU A 500 5.68 -22.72 10.23
C LEU A 500 7.21 -22.80 10.26
N ILE A 501 7.89 -21.88 10.94
CA ILE A 501 9.35 -21.80 10.99
C ILE A 501 9.95 -23.05 11.64
N VAL A 502 9.45 -23.45 12.81
CA VAL A 502 10.00 -24.59 13.58
C VAL A 502 9.82 -25.92 12.85
N ASN A 503 8.75 -26.07 12.08
CA ASN A 503 8.47 -27.29 11.32
C ASN A 503 8.97 -27.26 9.88
N THR A 504 9.60 -26.17 9.44
CA THR A 504 10.19 -26.10 8.09
C THR A 504 11.23 -27.21 7.90
N PRO A 505 11.08 -28.10 6.89
CA PRO A 505 12.03 -29.17 6.68
C PRO A 505 13.37 -28.62 6.16
N PRO A 506 14.47 -29.38 6.34
CA PRO A 506 15.76 -28.99 5.78
C PRO A 506 15.73 -29.06 4.26
N PHE A 507 16.27 -28.05 3.60
CA PHE A 507 16.43 -28.01 2.15
C PHE A 507 17.80 -28.54 1.71
N THR A 508 17.88 -29.08 0.49
CA THR A 508 19.16 -29.42 -0.14
C THR A 508 19.99 -28.16 -0.38
N PRO A 509 21.34 -28.27 -0.49
CA PRO A 509 22.18 -27.09 -0.79
C PRO A 509 21.78 -26.37 -2.08
N GLN A 510 21.31 -27.09 -3.12
CA GLN A 510 20.83 -26.49 -4.36
C GLN A 510 19.56 -25.67 -4.13
N ARG A 511 18.60 -26.17 -3.32
CA ARG A 511 17.38 -25.45 -2.97
C ARG A 511 17.67 -24.22 -2.10
N ILE A 512 18.59 -24.34 -1.16
CA ILE A 512 19.05 -23.21 -0.35
C ILE A 512 19.61 -22.12 -1.28
N ALA A 513 20.47 -22.47 -2.23
CA ALA A 513 21.03 -21.53 -3.19
C ALA A 513 19.96 -20.87 -4.08
N GLN A 514 18.95 -21.64 -4.51
CA GLN A 514 17.83 -21.13 -5.33
C GLN A 514 17.01 -20.07 -4.59
N PHE A 515 16.80 -20.24 -3.28
CA PHE A 515 15.94 -19.37 -2.47
C PHE A 515 16.72 -18.35 -1.63
N GLN A 516 17.99 -18.15 -1.92
CA GLN A 516 18.77 -17.08 -1.28
C GLN A 516 18.22 -15.71 -1.67
N PRO A 517 18.08 -14.79 -0.72
CA PRO A 517 17.76 -13.40 -1.04
C PRO A 517 18.77 -12.83 -2.04
N ASP A 518 18.26 -12.11 -3.02
CA ASP A 518 19.05 -11.44 -4.03
C ASP A 518 19.34 -9.99 -3.63
N ASN A 519 20.26 -9.34 -4.35
CA ASN A 519 20.48 -7.91 -4.28
C ASN A 519 19.87 -7.23 -5.49
N GLU A 520 19.52 -5.98 -5.33
CA GLU A 520 19.05 -5.16 -6.45
C GLU A 520 20.12 -5.04 -7.53
N LEU A 521 19.72 -5.23 -8.79
CA LEU A 521 20.54 -4.90 -9.93
C LEU A 521 20.54 -3.38 -10.15
N ARG A 522 21.69 -2.74 -10.04
CA ARG A 522 21.85 -1.31 -10.28
C ARG A 522 22.83 -1.08 -11.45
N ILE A 523 22.33 -0.46 -12.52
CA ILE A 523 23.14 -0.07 -13.68
C ILE A 523 23.20 1.46 -13.72
N ILE A 524 24.39 2.01 -13.70
CA ILE A 524 24.65 3.45 -13.81
C ILE A 524 25.58 3.65 -15.00
N ARG A 525 25.09 4.39 -16.02
CA ARG A 525 25.88 4.78 -17.18
C ARG A 525 26.29 6.22 -17.05
N GLU A 526 27.57 6.52 -17.25
CA GLU A 526 28.02 7.90 -17.41
C GLU A 526 27.46 8.46 -18.70
N VAL A 527 26.59 9.47 -18.59
CA VAL A 527 26.13 10.24 -19.75
C VAL A 527 27.16 11.35 -19.96
N GLU A 528 27.93 11.29 -21.04
CA GLU A 528 28.73 12.44 -21.47
C GLU A 528 27.79 13.65 -21.63
N ARG A 529 27.89 14.58 -20.70
CA ARG A 529 27.23 15.87 -20.85
C ARG A 529 27.90 16.59 -22.01
N VAL A 530 27.31 16.51 -23.20
CA VAL A 530 27.69 17.38 -24.30
C VAL A 530 27.37 18.80 -23.85
N THR A 531 28.39 19.46 -23.31
CA THR A 531 28.35 20.92 -23.10
C THR A 531 28.30 21.55 -24.48
N LEU A 532 27.12 21.87 -24.93
CA LEU A 532 26.95 22.76 -26.07
C LEU A 532 27.58 24.11 -25.71
N SER A 533 28.82 24.29 -26.11
CA SER A 533 29.47 25.60 -26.03
C SER A 533 28.59 26.58 -26.81
N PRO A 534 28.25 27.73 -26.26
CA PRO A 534 27.46 28.72 -27.02
C PRO A 534 28.21 29.07 -28.31
N PRO A 535 27.50 29.23 -29.44
CA PRO A 535 28.13 29.54 -30.72
C PRO A 535 28.95 30.82 -30.57
N SER A 536 30.24 30.73 -30.86
CA SER A 536 31.14 31.89 -30.89
C SER A 536 30.67 32.84 -32.00
N THR A 537 30.04 33.93 -31.63
CA THR A 537 29.76 35.05 -32.53
C THR A 537 31.07 35.70 -32.90
N ARG A 538 31.71 35.25 -33.98
CA ARG A 538 32.72 36.02 -34.70
C ARG A 538 31.96 37.12 -35.49
N GLY A 539 31.74 38.26 -34.84
CA GLY A 539 31.36 39.49 -35.48
C GLY A 539 32.61 40.20 -36.04
N ARG A 540 32.68 40.28 -37.35
CA ARG A 540 33.63 41.15 -38.07
C ARG A 540 33.37 42.60 -37.71
N GLY A 541 34.46 43.31 -37.39
CA GLY A 541 34.47 44.75 -37.11
C GLY A 541 34.16 45.64 -38.29
N GLN A 542 33.81 46.87 -37.97
CA GLN A 542 34.39 48.08 -38.61
C GLN A 542 34.08 49.30 -37.76
N ARG A 543 35.17 49.98 -37.43
CA ARG A 543 35.46 51.42 -37.23
C ARG A 543 34.28 52.40 -37.24
N GLY A 544 34.23 53.20 -36.18
CA GLY A 544 33.54 54.48 -36.17
C GLY A 544 33.87 55.23 -34.88
N SER A 545 34.85 56.13 -34.97
CA SER A 545 35.21 57.11 -33.94
C SER A 545 34.08 58.13 -33.76
N PHE A 546 33.74 58.50 -32.52
CA PHE A 546 33.41 59.89 -32.19
C PHE A 546 33.64 60.15 -30.68
N ARG A 547 34.27 61.35 -30.48
CA ARG A 547 34.66 61.98 -29.19
C ARG A 547 33.44 62.61 -28.50
N GLY A 548 33.49 62.73 -27.19
CA GLY A 548 32.71 63.71 -26.42
C GLY A 548 32.68 63.34 -24.93
N ARG A 549 33.51 63.80 -24.21
CA ARG A 549 33.71 64.73 -23.07
C ARG A 549 32.58 64.76 -22.02
N GLY A 550 33.00 64.59 -20.78
CA GLY A 550 32.52 65.27 -19.56
C GLY A 550 31.68 64.37 -18.67
N GLY A 551 31.97 64.16 -17.49
CA GLY A 551 32.57 64.85 -16.39
C GLY A 551 31.81 64.43 -15.13
N GLY A 552 32.54 64.23 -14.02
CA GLY A 552 31.88 64.26 -12.73
C GLY A 552 32.11 63.05 -11.81
N LEU A 553 33.13 63.18 -11.02
CA LEU A 553 33.48 62.34 -9.84
C LEU A 553 32.70 62.80 -8.58
N PRO A 554 33.00 62.23 -7.38
CA PRO A 554 32.39 61.15 -6.61
C PRO A 554 31.87 61.71 -5.25
N PRO A 555 32.00 61.13 -4.07
CA PRO A 555 32.06 59.78 -3.50
C PRO A 555 31.30 59.58 -2.15
N ARG A 556 31.67 58.53 -1.45
CA ARG A 556 31.50 58.22 0.00
C ARG A 556 30.22 57.44 0.33
N GLY A 557 30.21 56.38 1.09
CA GLY A 557 31.15 55.82 2.06
C GLY A 557 30.30 54.97 3.02
N GLY A 558 30.80 53.92 3.56
CA GLY A 558 30.10 53.25 4.66
C GLY A 558 30.53 51.79 4.88
N ARG A 559 31.39 51.64 5.84
CA ARG A 559 31.94 50.38 6.37
C ARG A 559 30.89 49.55 7.12
N GLY A 560 31.01 48.23 7.07
CA GLY A 560 30.40 47.34 8.03
C GLY A 560 30.97 45.93 7.91
N ARG A 561 31.96 45.62 8.75
CA ARG A 561 32.52 44.28 8.95
C ARG A 561 31.56 43.43 9.79
N GLY A 562 31.49 42.12 9.49
CA GLY A 562 30.89 41.14 10.38
C GLY A 562 31.17 39.73 9.90
N SER A 563 32.33 39.20 10.29
CA SER A 563 32.71 37.79 10.14
C SER A 563 32.04 36.96 11.23
N PHE A 564 31.39 35.88 10.89
CA PHE A 564 31.19 34.77 11.82
C PHE A 564 31.56 33.45 11.14
N ARG A 565 32.63 32.86 11.66
CA ARG A 565 33.01 31.46 11.42
C ARG A 565 32.18 30.59 12.35
N GLY A 566 31.45 29.63 11.80
CA GLY A 566 30.84 28.52 12.53
C GLY A 566 31.36 27.20 11.96
N ARG A 567 32.21 26.53 12.74
CA ARG A 567 32.65 25.15 12.47
C ARG A 567 31.50 24.20 12.83
N GLY A 568 31.02 23.42 11.87
CA GLY A 568 30.19 22.23 12.10
C GLY A 568 31.00 20.98 11.78
N ARG A 569 31.16 20.12 12.77
CA ARG A 569 31.82 18.81 12.65
C ARG A 569 30.90 17.85 11.94
N GLY A 570 31.38 17.23 10.86
CA GLY A 570 30.77 16.03 10.28
C GLY A 570 31.02 14.81 11.18
N GLN A 571 30.01 14.05 11.46
CA GLN A 571 30.14 12.69 11.96
C GLN A 571 29.90 11.73 10.79
N GLN A 572 30.95 11.00 10.45
CA GLN A 572 30.88 9.82 9.59
C GLN A 572 30.30 8.65 10.41
N TRP A 573 29.28 8.03 9.88
CA TRP A 573 28.83 6.72 10.34
C TRP A 573 29.50 5.65 9.49
N VAL A 574 30.29 4.83 10.15
CA VAL A 574 30.91 3.64 9.59
C VAL A 574 30.01 2.46 9.93
N SER A 575 29.46 1.81 8.92
CA SER A 575 28.76 0.53 9.06
C SER A 575 29.80 -0.56 9.37
N LYS A 576 29.62 -1.29 10.47
CA LYS A 576 30.29 -2.56 10.72
C LYS A 576 29.35 -3.67 10.29
N ALA A 577 29.78 -4.41 9.27
CA ALA A 577 29.30 -5.74 9.01
C ALA A 577 29.93 -6.71 10.03
N GLN A 578 29.09 -7.49 10.65
CA GLN A 578 29.36 -8.87 11.07
C GLN A 578 28.05 -9.61 11.15
#